data_66baa4e51557af67adfc87823f3fa0fc
#
_entry.id   66baa4e51557af67adfc87823f3fa0fc
#
_cell.length_a   1.000
_cell.length_b   1.000
_cell.length_c   1.000
_cell.angle_alpha   90.00
_cell.angle_beta   90.00
_cell.angle_gamma   90.00
#
_symmetry.space_group_name_H-M   'P 1'
#
loop_
_entity.id
_entity.type
_entity.pdbx_description
1 polymer ?
#
loop_
_entity_poly.entity_id
_entity_poly.type
_entity_poly.pdbx_seq_one_letter_code
_entity_poly.pdbx_strand_id
1 'polypeptide(L)'
;MGFFLGNKNPTGVGTLNSRRRNFSFFKNLVQQLQCLPMEIPRNLISDSPLLQETFKLLNDNGGRVSFAEIADVVFRLRHAGDELAASLVSDLVRNDSRFRIDQTHLAISEDSLEHRPLNEITFVVLDVEAIIARSRPAKIIELGAYRIFDGQITAEFQTLLNPEVPLPRFIAALTGISDQMLEPAPKFAEIAGAWLDFAGDAVLVAHNSDFDLPLLNREIERVFPGHRMRNPELCTVNLARRLLRNSGGHNLDALAEHFGFEITDRHRAAGDARATARVLLCLLAQLQEHGVRTLAEARTFSAAIRPSQELDLQLALDV
;
A
#
# COMPACT_ATOMS: atom_id res chain seq x y z
N MET A 1 -50.70 34.75 61.57
CA MET A 1 -51.18 33.38 61.49
C MET A 1 -50.15 32.62 60.68
N GLY A 2 -49.17 32.00 61.21
CA GLY A 2 -49.12 30.85 62.14
C GLY A 2 -49.05 29.63 61.29
N PHE A 3 -48.16 28.80 61.34
CA PHE A 3 -47.42 27.89 62.11
C PHE A 3 -46.57 27.00 61.15
N PHE A 4 -45.29 26.85 61.37
CA PHE A 4 -44.48 25.78 62.04
C PHE A 4 -44.21 24.47 61.27
N LEU A 5 -42.95 24.29 61.07
CA LEU A 5 -42.05 23.14 61.41
C LEU A 5 -42.06 21.88 60.51
N GLY A 6 -40.86 21.48 60.16
CA GLY A 6 -40.50 20.06 59.92
C GLY A 6 -39.20 19.84 59.24
N ASN A 7 -38.13 19.93 60.02
CA ASN A 7 -36.78 19.47 59.77
C ASN A 7 -36.74 17.93 59.58
N LYS A 8 -36.04 17.40 58.61
CA LYS A 8 -35.22 16.17 58.70
C LYS A 8 -34.41 15.92 57.44
N ASN A 9 -33.11 16.09 57.54
CA ASN A 9 -32.12 15.40 56.70
C ASN A 9 -32.11 13.89 57.04
N PRO A 10 -31.85 13.06 56.06
CA PRO A 10 -30.86 12.03 56.30
C PRO A 10 -29.80 11.95 55.20
N THR A 11 -28.58 12.01 55.64
CA THR A 11 -27.36 11.50 55.04
C THR A 11 -27.55 10.17 54.30
N GLY A 12 -27.23 10.13 53.01
CA GLY A 12 -27.20 8.94 52.19
C GLY A 12 -25.96 8.92 51.35
N VAL A 13 -24.88 8.33 51.89
CA VAL A 13 -23.68 7.91 51.19
C VAL A 13 -24.05 6.94 50.07
N GLY A 14 -24.05 7.37 48.82
CA GLY A 14 -24.51 6.52 47.69
C GLY A 14 -23.98 6.89 46.29
N THR A 15 -22.92 7.73 46.16
CA THR A 15 -22.52 8.23 44.84
C THR A 15 -21.10 7.87 44.39
N LEU A 16 -20.36 7.02 45.12
CA LEU A 16 -19.00 6.62 44.76
C LEU A 16 -18.92 5.24 44.03
N ASN A 17 -19.95 4.39 44.15
CA ASN A 17 -19.92 3.04 43.57
C ASN A 17 -20.47 2.96 42.14
N SER A 18 -21.28 3.91 41.68
CA SER A 18 -21.79 3.92 40.29
C SER A 18 -20.73 4.41 39.28
N ARG A 19 -19.86 5.36 39.67
CA ARG A 19 -18.79 5.83 38.79
C ARG A 19 -17.67 4.79 38.60
N ARG A 20 -17.37 3.98 39.63
CA ARG A 20 -16.37 2.89 39.49
C ARG A 20 -16.84 1.72 38.63
N ARG A 21 -18.16 1.40 38.61
CA ARG A 21 -18.73 0.36 37.74
C ARG A 21 -18.73 0.78 36.27
N ASN A 22 -19.04 2.03 35.97
CA ASN A 22 -18.98 2.53 34.60
C ASN A 22 -17.55 2.59 34.05
N PHE A 23 -16.56 2.93 34.86
CA PHE A 23 -15.16 2.98 34.44
C PHE A 23 -14.57 1.57 34.17
N SER A 24 -15.00 0.56 34.94
CA SER A 24 -14.64 -0.84 34.71
C SER A 24 -15.29 -1.41 33.47
N PHE A 25 -16.56 -1.07 33.21
CA PHE A 25 -17.30 -1.47 32.01
C PHE A 25 -16.70 -0.85 30.76
N PHE A 26 -16.35 0.44 30.77
CA PHE A 26 -15.67 1.10 29.67
C PHE A 26 -14.25 0.54 29.44
N LYS A 27 -13.47 0.25 30.49
CA LYS A 27 -12.17 -0.42 30.34
C LYS A 27 -12.29 -1.81 29.72
N ASN A 28 -13.27 -2.61 30.15
CA ASN A 28 -13.50 -3.95 29.58
C ASN A 28 -14.03 -3.86 28.14
N LEU A 29 -14.87 -2.88 27.82
CA LEU A 29 -15.37 -2.63 26.45
C LEU A 29 -14.23 -2.19 25.52
N VAL A 30 -13.36 -1.28 25.98
CA VAL A 30 -12.16 -0.85 25.24
C VAL A 30 -11.17 -2.00 25.06
N GLN A 31 -11.01 -2.85 26.08
CA GLN A 31 -10.16 -4.05 26.00
C GLN A 31 -10.76 -5.14 25.10
N GLN A 32 -12.09 -5.29 25.07
CA GLN A 32 -12.79 -6.18 24.12
C GLN A 32 -12.79 -5.63 22.69
N LEU A 33 -12.85 -4.32 22.49
CA LEU A 33 -12.72 -3.70 21.17
C LEU A 33 -11.28 -3.77 20.63
N GLN A 34 -10.28 -3.85 21.51
CA GLN A 34 -8.87 -4.08 21.12
C GLN A 34 -8.58 -5.55 20.76
N CYS A 35 -9.48 -6.49 21.04
CA CYS A 35 -9.36 -7.93 20.75
C CYS A 35 -10.22 -8.41 19.57
N LEU A 36 -10.91 -7.52 18.85
CA LEU A 36 -11.45 -7.91 17.54
C LEU A 36 -10.27 -8.09 16.60
N PRO A 37 -10.13 -9.26 15.95
CA PRO A 37 -9.10 -9.42 14.93
C PRO A 37 -9.32 -8.30 13.90
N MET A 38 -8.33 -7.45 13.72
CA MET A 38 -8.37 -6.39 12.70
C MET A 38 -8.54 -7.11 11.37
N GLU A 39 -9.68 -6.91 10.70
CA GLU A 39 -9.90 -7.50 9.39
C GLU A 39 -8.78 -7.02 8.46
N ILE A 40 -8.04 -7.97 7.89
CA ILE A 40 -6.96 -7.67 6.97
C ILE A 40 -7.58 -7.19 5.66
N PRO A 41 -7.28 -5.98 5.19
CA PRO A 41 -7.77 -5.46 3.93
C PRO A 41 -7.47 -6.40 2.75
N ARG A 42 -8.41 -6.50 1.80
CA ARG A 42 -8.34 -7.45 0.67
C ARG A 42 -7.15 -7.25 -0.26
N ASN A 43 -6.61 -6.04 -0.32
CA ASN A 43 -5.44 -5.70 -1.11
C ASN A 43 -4.10 -5.89 -0.37
N LEU A 44 -4.13 -6.54 0.78
CA LEU A 44 -2.93 -7.02 1.46
C LEU A 44 -2.75 -8.52 1.24
N ILE A 45 -1.50 -8.93 1.10
CA ILE A 45 -1.08 -10.33 1.06
C ILE A 45 -0.08 -10.59 2.16
N SER A 46 -0.14 -11.78 2.74
CA SER A 46 0.82 -12.21 3.74
C SER A 46 2.18 -12.52 3.10
N ASP A 47 3.24 -12.10 3.75
CA ASP A 47 4.63 -12.46 3.41
C ASP A 47 5.04 -13.83 4.00
N SER A 48 4.06 -14.63 4.46
CA SER A 48 4.30 -15.98 5.00
C SER A 48 5.12 -16.83 4.02
N PRO A 49 6.22 -17.45 4.47
CA PRO A 49 7.00 -18.36 3.65
C PRO A 49 6.18 -19.52 3.07
N LEU A 50 5.19 -20.02 3.82
CA LEU A 50 4.29 -21.08 3.34
C LEU A 50 3.43 -20.61 2.16
N LEU A 51 2.91 -19.36 2.20
CA LEU A 51 2.16 -18.79 1.09
C LEU A 51 3.03 -18.56 -0.13
N GLN A 52 4.27 -18.11 0.06
CA GLN A 52 5.23 -17.93 -1.04
C GLN A 52 5.60 -19.28 -1.69
N GLU A 53 5.86 -20.32 -0.87
CA GLU A 53 6.15 -21.68 -1.35
C GLU A 53 4.93 -22.28 -2.08
N THR A 54 3.71 -22.06 -1.54
CA THR A 54 2.45 -22.48 -2.17
C THR A 54 2.28 -21.80 -3.53
N PHE A 55 2.45 -20.49 -3.61
CA PHE A 55 2.30 -19.73 -4.85
C PHE A 55 3.31 -20.16 -5.90
N LYS A 56 4.57 -20.40 -5.47
CA LYS A 56 5.62 -20.95 -6.36
C LYS A 56 5.24 -22.34 -6.87
N LEU A 57 4.80 -23.24 -5.97
CA LEU A 57 4.38 -24.59 -6.35
C LEU A 57 3.25 -24.56 -7.39
N LEU A 58 2.26 -23.67 -7.24
CA LEU A 58 1.21 -23.54 -8.24
C LEU A 58 1.74 -23.04 -9.58
N ASN A 59 2.59 -22.02 -9.58
CA ASN A 59 3.18 -21.51 -10.84
C ASN A 59 3.98 -22.58 -11.58
N ASP A 60 4.77 -23.37 -10.84
CA ASP A 60 5.61 -24.44 -11.42
C ASP A 60 4.76 -25.61 -11.97
N ASN A 61 3.47 -25.73 -11.54
CA ASN A 61 2.53 -26.79 -11.92
C ASN A 61 1.32 -26.29 -12.73
N GLY A 62 1.48 -25.23 -13.51
CA GLY A 62 0.41 -24.75 -14.41
C GLY A 62 -0.77 -24.07 -13.70
N GLY A 63 -0.53 -23.55 -12.50
CA GLY A 63 -1.51 -22.74 -11.75
C GLY A 63 -2.51 -23.53 -10.92
N ARG A 64 -2.40 -24.87 -10.83
CA ARG A 64 -3.36 -25.73 -10.10
C ARG A 64 -2.65 -26.93 -9.48
N VAL A 65 -2.89 -27.15 -8.16
CA VAL A 65 -2.27 -28.24 -7.39
C VAL A 65 -3.28 -28.82 -6.40
N SER A 66 -3.21 -30.12 -6.14
CA SER A 66 -4.10 -30.77 -5.16
C SER A 66 -3.74 -30.39 -3.73
N PHE A 67 -4.74 -30.41 -2.83
CA PHE A 67 -4.51 -30.15 -1.40
C PHE A 67 -3.54 -31.15 -0.79
N ALA A 68 -3.59 -32.43 -1.20
CA ALA A 68 -2.70 -33.47 -0.72
C ALA A 68 -1.24 -33.17 -1.10
N GLU A 69 -0.98 -32.70 -2.29
CA GLU A 69 0.35 -32.35 -2.75
C GLU A 69 0.88 -31.09 -2.02
N ILE A 70 0.02 -30.08 -1.79
CA ILE A 70 0.39 -28.90 -0.97
C ILE A 70 0.71 -29.34 0.46
N ALA A 71 -0.07 -30.25 1.04
CA ALA A 71 0.20 -30.79 2.37
C ALA A 71 1.55 -31.52 2.42
N ASP A 72 1.89 -32.30 1.43
CA ASP A 72 3.19 -33.00 1.36
C ASP A 72 4.37 -32.06 1.12
N VAL A 73 4.26 -31.18 0.14
CA VAL A 73 5.38 -30.31 -0.30
C VAL A 73 5.57 -29.11 0.62
N VAL A 74 4.50 -28.35 0.94
CA VAL A 74 4.59 -27.10 1.68
C VAL A 74 4.56 -27.34 3.19
N PHE A 75 3.61 -28.15 3.67
CA PHE A 75 3.49 -28.44 5.11
C PHE A 75 4.40 -29.59 5.58
N ARG A 76 5.07 -30.31 4.66
CA ARG A 76 5.90 -31.48 4.96
C ARG A 76 5.13 -32.62 5.66
N LEU A 77 3.83 -32.72 5.42
CA LEU A 77 2.92 -33.71 6.00
C LEU A 77 2.63 -34.81 4.99
N ARG A 78 3.48 -35.84 4.97
CA ARG A 78 3.29 -37.02 4.11
C ARG A 78 2.04 -37.80 4.51
N HIS A 79 1.23 -38.17 3.52
CA HIS A 79 0.01 -38.94 3.71
C HIS A 79 -1.03 -38.24 4.62
N ALA A 80 -1.11 -36.93 4.59
CA ALA A 80 -2.21 -36.20 5.25
C ALA A 80 -3.54 -36.68 4.65
N GLY A 81 -4.50 -37.03 5.52
CA GLY A 81 -5.87 -37.32 5.05
C GLY A 81 -6.49 -36.10 4.37
N ASP A 82 -7.40 -36.35 3.42
CA ASP A 82 -8.00 -35.29 2.58
C ASP A 82 -8.64 -34.17 3.39
N GLU A 83 -9.30 -34.48 4.50
CA GLU A 83 -9.94 -33.49 5.39
C GLU A 83 -8.91 -32.55 6.04
N LEU A 84 -7.78 -33.13 6.54
CA LEU A 84 -6.71 -32.35 7.16
C LEU A 84 -6.02 -31.47 6.12
N ALA A 85 -5.72 -32.01 4.94
CA ALA A 85 -5.11 -31.25 3.86
C ALA A 85 -6.00 -30.08 3.42
N ALA A 86 -7.32 -30.33 3.25
CA ALA A 86 -8.30 -29.31 2.90
C ALA A 86 -8.39 -28.20 3.98
N SER A 87 -8.42 -28.58 5.26
CA SER A 87 -8.48 -27.61 6.36
C SER A 87 -7.21 -26.72 6.38
N LEU A 88 -6.03 -27.33 6.33
CA LEU A 88 -4.75 -26.59 6.37
C LEU A 88 -4.59 -25.63 5.18
N VAL A 89 -4.91 -26.09 3.97
CA VAL A 89 -4.83 -25.25 2.77
C VAL A 89 -5.86 -24.13 2.82
N SER A 90 -7.11 -24.43 3.22
CA SER A 90 -8.16 -23.41 3.34
C SER A 90 -7.81 -22.35 4.36
N ASP A 91 -7.25 -22.74 5.51
CA ASP A 91 -6.81 -21.80 6.54
C ASP A 91 -5.61 -20.94 6.05
N LEU A 92 -4.66 -21.56 5.36
CA LEU A 92 -3.49 -20.86 4.81
C LEU A 92 -3.88 -19.74 3.83
N VAL A 93 -4.86 -20.02 2.93
CA VAL A 93 -5.22 -19.08 1.85
C VAL A 93 -6.45 -18.25 2.13
N ARG A 94 -7.08 -18.36 3.30
CA ARG A 94 -8.38 -17.76 3.65
C ARG A 94 -8.55 -16.30 3.27
N ASN A 95 -7.49 -15.50 3.44
CA ASN A 95 -7.52 -14.06 3.21
C ASN A 95 -6.61 -13.64 2.03
N ASP A 96 -6.21 -14.58 1.18
CA ASP A 96 -5.31 -14.30 0.07
C ASP A 96 -6.03 -14.52 -1.27
N SER A 97 -6.43 -13.43 -1.89
CA SER A 97 -7.22 -13.43 -3.13
C SER A 97 -6.43 -13.86 -4.38
N ARG A 98 -5.12 -14.13 -4.25
CA ARG A 98 -4.34 -14.76 -5.33
C ARG A 98 -4.78 -16.20 -5.59
N PHE A 99 -5.47 -16.82 -4.63
CA PHE A 99 -5.84 -18.21 -4.66
C PHE A 99 -7.36 -18.41 -4.77
N ARG A 100 -7.73 -19.44 -5.48
CA ARG A 100 -9.11 -19.94 -5.60
C ARG A 100 -9.13 -21.42 -5.23
N ILE A 101 -10.02 -21.78 -4.33
CA ILE A 101 -10.31 -23.18 -3.99
C ILE A 101 -11.23 -23.75 -5.06
N ASP A 102 -10.80 -24.84 -5.70
CA ASP A 102 -11.52 -25.57 -6.72
C ASP A 102 -11.65 -27.04 -6.29
N GLN A 103 -12.74 -27.36 -5.61
CA GLN A 103 -13.02 -28.68 -5.03
C GLN A 103 -11.90 -29.19 -4.11
N THR A 104 -11.03 -30.08 -4.59
CA THR A 104 -9.89 -30.67 -3.87
C THR A 104 -8.55 -30.06 -4.27
N HIS A 105 -8.57 -28.98 -5.03
CA HIS A 105 -7.38 -28.32 -5.56
C HIS A 105 -7.37 -26.84 -5.15
N LEU A 106 -6.18 -26.34 -5.04
CA LEU A 106 -5.92 -24.91 -5.02
C LEU A 106 -5.52 -24.46 -6.42
N ALA A 107 -6.06 -23.36 -6.88
CA ALA A 107 -5.71 -22.75 -8.16
C ALA A 107 -5.33 -21.28 -7.96
N ILE A 108 -4.50 -20.77 -8.86
CA ILE A 108 -4.26 -19.32 -8.98
C ILE A 108 -5.56 -18.68 -9.48
N SER A 109 -5.95 -17.56 -8.87
CA SER A 109 -7.12 -16.80 -9.30
C SER A 109 -6.88 -16.24 -10.71
N GLU A 110 -7.83 -16.47 -11.61
CA GLU A 110 -7.79 -15.97 -12.98
C GLU A 110 -8.14 -14.46 -13.08
N ASP A 111 -8.59 -13.86 -11.99
CA ASP A 111 -8.96 -12.45 -11.94
C ASP A 111 -7.70 -11.54 -11.82
N SER A 112 -6.77 -11.80 -12.73
CA SER A 112 -5.51 -11.08 -12.82
C SER A 112 -5.67 -9.85 -13.72
N LEU A 113 -5.25 -8.68 -13.22
CA LEU A 113 -5.19 -7.44 -14.01
C LEU A 113 -4.22 -7.55 -15.19
N GLU A 114 -3.32 -8.56 -15.19
CA GLU A 114 -2.26 -8.71 -16.18
C GLU A 114 -2.77 -8.79 -17.63
N HIS A 115 -3.92 -9.42 -17.84
CA HIS A 115 -4.50 -9.61 -19.19
C HIS A 115 -5.57 -8.58 -19.54
N ARG A 116 -5.89 -7.65 -18.63
CA ARG A 116 -6.87 -6.59 -18.92
C ARG A 116 -6.29 -5.53 -19.84
N PRO A 117 -7.10 -4.96 -20.73
CA PRO A 117 -6.72 -3.79 -21.53
C PRO A 117 -6.34 -2.61 -20.62
N LEU A 118 -5.27 -1.87 -20.99
CA LEU A 118 -4.77 -0.75 -20.18
C LEU A 118 -5.81 0.35 -19.92
N ASN A 119 -6.76 0.54 -20.83
CA ASN A 119 -7.85 1.52 -20.67
C ASN A 119 -8.97 1.04 -19.73
N GLU A 120 -9.02 -0.24 -19.40
CA GLU A 120 -9.97 -0.82 -18.44
C GLU A 120 -9.37 -0.99 -17.03
N ILE A 121 -8.11 -0.58 -16.87
CA ILE A 121 -7.39 -0.68 -15.60
C ILE A 121 -7.46 0.65 -14.84
N THR A 122 -7.70 0.56 -13.55
CA THR A 122 -7.48 1.68 -12.65
C THR A 122 -6.01 1.75 -12.27
N PHE A 123 -5.39 2.92 -12.43
CA PHE A 123 -4.06 3.22 -11.93
C PHE A 123 -4.16 4.15 -10.73
N VAL A 124 -3.30 3.95 -9.74
CA VAL A 124 -3.05 4.90 -8.65
C VAL A 124 -1.60 5.36 -8.75
N VAL A 125 -1.43 6.57 -9.22
CA VAL A 125 -0.11 7.21 -9.37
C VAL A 125 0.21 7.91 -8.07
N LEU A 126 1.33 7.56 -7.45
CA LEU A 126 1.71 8.07 -6.15
C LEU A 126 3.14 8.60 -6.14
N ASP A 127 3.41 9.42 -5.14
CA ASP A 127 4.72 9.92 -4.76
C ASP A 127 4.76 10.07 -3.24
N VAL A 128 5.93 9.91 -2.61
CA VAL A 128 6.11 10.09 -1.18
C VAL A 128 7.31 10.95 -0.86
N GLU A 129 7.13 11.87 0.09
CA GLU A 129 8.25 12.52 0.75
C GLU A 129 8.61 11.75 2.03
N ALA A 130 9.90 11.54 2.27
CA ALA A 130 10.33 10.68 3.37
C ALA A 130 11.61 11.15 4.05
N ILE A 131 11.73 10.85 5.35
CA ILE A 131 12.98 10.93 6.09
C ILE A 131 13.75 9.64 5.88
N ILE A 132 14.90 9.73 5.22
CA ILE A 132 15.81 8.60 5.04
C ILE A 132 17.09 8.87 5.80
N ALA A 133 17.47 7.96 6.69
CA ALA A 133 18.69 8.05 7.46
C ALA A 133 19.33 6.66 7.59
N ARG A 134 20.66 6.58 7.49
CA ARG A 134 21.39 5.31 7.62
C ARG A 134 21.21 4.61 8.99
N SER A 135 20.93 5.40 10.03
CA SER A 135 20.84 4.92 11.42
C SER A 135 19.42 4.69 11.92
N ARG A 136 18.39 4.95 11.11
CA ARG A 136 16.98 4.85 11.52
C ARG A 136 16.14 4.31 10.36
N PRO A 137 15.05 3.58 10.66
CA PRO A 137 14.08 3.21 9.63
C PRO A 137 13.53 4.47 8.94
N ALA A 138 13.40 4.41 7.62
CA ALA A 138 12.76 5.47 6.85
C ALA A 138 11.31 5.72 7.33
N LYS A 139 10.87 6.97 7.25
CA LYS A 139 9.52 7.42 7.65
C LYS A 139 8.93 8.32 6.57
N ILE A 140 7.73 8.02 6.11
CA ILE A 140 7.00 8.87 5.19
C ILE A 140 6.48 10.10 5.94
N ILE A 141 6.64 11.28 5.35
CA ILE A 141 6.17 12.57 5.90
C ILE A 141 5.08 13.22 5.05
N GLU A 142 4.95 12.84 3.79
CA GLU A 142 3.85 13.21 2.92
C GLU A 142 3.55 12.07 1.95
N LEU A 143 2.28 11.82 1.67
CA LEU A 143 1.81 10.90 0.64
C LEU A 143 0.85 11.66 -0.27
N GLY A 144 1.15 11.67 -1.57
CA GLY A 144 0.30 12.21 -2.62
C GLY A 144 -0.04 11.13 -3.63
N ALA A 145 -1.30 11.05 -4.06
CA ALA A 145 -1.69 10.08 -5.07
C ALA A 145 -2.90 10.55 -5.89
N TYR A 146 -2.95 10.10 -7.14
CA TYR A 146 -4.04 10.34 -8.08
C TYR A 146 -4.54 9.05 -8.67
N ARG A 147 -5.85 8.85 -8.65
CA ARG A 147 -6.49 7.72 -9.32
C ARG A 147 -6.81 8.09 -10.76
N ILE A 148 -6.39 7.22 -11.69
CA ILE A 148 -6.65 7.36 -13.12
C ILE A 148 -7.50 6.18 -13.56
N PHE A 149 -8.56 6.47 -14.32
CA PHE A 149 -9.38 5.48 -15.00
C PHE A 149 -9.82 6.06 -16.35
N ASP A 150 -9.78 5.26 -17.40
CA ASP A 150 -10.14 5.64 -18.76
C ASP A 150 -9.51 6.97 -19.23
N GLY A 151 -8.19 7.10 -18.99
CA GLY A 151 -7.40 8.26 -19.39
C GLY A 151 -7.67 9.55 -18.60
N GLN A 152 -8.43 9.50 -17.51
CA GLN A 152 -8.80 10.67 -16.72
C GLN A 152 -8.40 10.50 -15.24
N ILE A 153 -8.01 11.61 -14.61
CA ILE A 153 -7.84 11.68 -13.15
C ILE A 153 -9.24 11.74 -12.54
N THR A 154 -9.58 10.74 -11.72
CA THR A 154 -10.93 10.57 -11.14
C THR A 154 -11.00 10.85 -9.64
N ALA A 155 -9.88 10.77 -8.93
CA ALA A 155 -9.80 11.05 -7.48
C ALA A 155 -8.36 11.40 -7.08
N GLU A 156 -8.23 12.05 -5.93
CA GLU A 156 -6.95 12.39 -5.30
C GLU A 156 -6.92 11.95 -3.84
N PHE A 157 -5.71 11.65 -3.36
CA PHE A 157 -5.41 11.38 -1.97
C PHE A 157 -4.15 12.16 -1.60
N GLN A 158 -4.24 13.00 -0.60
CA GLN A 158 -3.09 13.77 -0.13
C GLN A 158 -3.13 13.92 1.38
N THR A 159 -1.99 13.67 2.03
CA THR A 159 -1.85 13.89 3.46
C THR A 159 -0.40 14.09 3.87
N LEU A 160 -0.18 15.01 4.81
CA LEU A 160 1.05 15.04 5.61
C LEU A 160 0.96 13.93 6.65
N LEU A 161 2.11 13.44 7.10
CA LEU A 161 2.22 12.36 8.07
C LEU A 161 3.20 12.73 9.19
N ASN A 162 2.79 12.52 10.42
CA ASN A 162 3.66 12.71 11.58
C ASN A 162 4.64 11.53 11.70
N PRO A 163 5.95 11.74 11.45
CA PRO A 163 6.95 10.68 11.51
C PRO A 163 7.35 10.30 12.95
N GLU A 164 6.90 11.07 13.96
CA GLU A 164 7.26 10.94 15.38
C GLU A 164 8.77 11.16 15.66
N VAL A 165 9.46 11.77 14.72
CA VAL A 165 10.89 12.14 14.82
C VAL A 165 11.11 13.52 14.22
N PRO A 166 12.10 14.29 14.67
CA PRO A 166 12.40 15.60 14.12
C PRO A 166 12.77 15.52 12.63
N LEU A 167 12.30 16.51 11.87
CA LEU A 167 12.57 16.63 10.45
C LEU A 167 14.01 17.13 10.21
N PRO A 168 14.84 16.43 9.43
CA PRO A 168 16.15 16.91 9.03
C PRO A 168 16.06 18.20 8.23
N ARG A 169 16.95 19.17 8.54
CA ARG A 169 16.94 20.50 7.92
C ARG A 169 17.01 20.48 6.40
N PHE A 170 17.77 19.54 5.83
CA PHE A 170 17.89 19.43 4.37
C PHE A 170 16.59 18.98 3.71
N ILE A 171 15.81 18.09 4.36
CA ILE A 171 14.48 17.67 3.87
C ILE A 171 13.49 18.84 3.97
N ALA A 172 13.51 19.57 5.09
CA ALA A 172 12.67 20.76 5.24
C ALA A 172 12.98 21.82 4.16
N ALA A 173 14.26 22.00 3.82
CA ALA A 173 14.67 22.94 2.77
C ALA A 173 14.25 22.46 1.37
N LEU A 174 14.27 21.15 1.11
CA LEU A 174 13.91 20.56 -0.18
C LEU A 174 12.40 20.58 -0.41
N THR A 175 11.61 20.13 0.60
CA THR A 175 10.18 19.90 0.46
C THR A 175 9.32 21.10 0.89
N GLY A 176 9.92 22.06 1.61
CA GLY A 176 9.18 23.15 2.26
C GLY A 176 8.28 22.69 3.44
N ILE A 177 8.36 21.41 3.83
CA ILE A 177 7.63 20.86 4.98
C ILE A 177 8.38 21.26 6.26
N SER A 178 7.66 21.53 7.35
CA SER A 178 8.22 21.87 8.65
C SER A 178 7.69 20.98 9.76
N ASP A 179 8.43 20.87 10.88
CA ASP A 179 7.97 20.15 12.07
C ASP A 179 6.60 20.66 12.55
N GLN A 180 6.35 21.97 12.45
CA GLN A 180 5.05 22.57 12.81
C GLN A 180 3.88 22.07 11.95
N MET A 181 4.14 21.74 10.69
CA MET A 181 3.14 21.15 9.78
C MET A 181 2.91 19.67 10.10
N LEU A 182 3.96 18.96 10.52
CA LEU A 182 3.90 17.52 10.80
C LEU A 182 3.37 17.19 12.19
N GLU A 183 3.53 18.08 13.18
CA GLU A 183 3.09 17.84 14.55
C GLU A 183 1.59 17.53 14.67
N PRO A 184 0.65 18.29 14.05
CA PRO A 184 -0.77 17.97 14.06
C PRO A 184 -1.20 16.93 13.03
N ALA A 185 -0.30 16.47 12.15
CA ALA A 185 -0.63 15.52 11.09
C ALA A 185 -0.88 14.11 11.66
N PRO A 186 -1.75 13.32 11.03
CA PRO A 186 -1.98 11.94 11.46
C PRO A 186 -0.73 11.08 11.29
N LYS A 187 -0.62 10.02 12.08
CA LYS A 187 0.37 8.96 11.84
C LYS A 187 -0.08 8.07 10.70
N PHE A 188 0.86 7.37 10.06
CA PHE A 188 0.50 6.44 8.98
C PHE A 188 -0.54 5.40 9.41
N ALA A 189 -0.44 4.88 10.64
CA ALA A 189 -1.40 3.91 11.16
C ALA A 189 -2.86 4.43 11.18
N GLU A 190 -3.06 5.74 11.33
CA GLU A 190 -4.39 6.35 11.37
C GLU A 190 -5.01 6.50 9.98
N ILE A 191 -4.18 6.55 8.94
CA ILE A 191 -4.63 6.70 7.54
C ILE A 191 -4.52 5.41 6.72
N ALA A 192 -3.89 4.38 7.25
CA ALA A 192 -3.59 3.15 6.51
C ALA A 192 -4.84 2.50 5.89
N GLY A 193 -5.95 2.45 6.63
CA GLY A 193 -7.23 1.96 6.10
C GLY A 193 -7.72 2.79 4.92
N ALA A 194 -7.77 4.12 5.07
CA ALA A 194 -8.20 5.03 4.00
C ALA A 194 -7.28 4.97 2.78
N TRP A 195 -5.96 4.81 2.98
CA TRP A 195 -5.02 4.57 1.91
C TRP A 195 -5.30 3.26 1.16
N LEU A 196 -5.48 2.15 1.89
CA LEU A 196 -5.77 0.85 1.29
C LEU A 196 -7.10 0.85 0.52
N ASP A 197 -8.13 1.53 1.04
CA ASP A 197 -9.40 1.73 0.34
C ASP A 197 -9.22 2.58 -0.92
N PHE A 198 -8.38 3.62 -0.85
CA PHE A 198 -8.06 4.45 -2.01
C PHE A 198 -7.26 3.66 -3.06
N ALA A 199 -6.27 2.89 -2.66
CA ALA A 199 -5.48 2.06 -3.56
C ALA A 199 -6.33 0.93 -4.20
N GLY A 200 -7.21 0.30 -3.42
CA GLY A 200 -8.04 -0.80 -3.89
C GLY A 200 -7.24 -1.88 -4.63
N ASP A 201 -7.76 -2.33 -5.76
CA ASP A 201 -7.10 -3.30 -6.65
C ASP A 201 -6.35 -2.62 -7.82
N ALA A 202 -6.10 -1.32 -7.75
CA ALA A 202 -5.45 -0.56 -8.82
C ALA A 202 -3.99 -1.00 -9.04
N VAL A 203 -3.46 -0.71 -10.23
CA VAL A 203 -2.01 -0.76 -10.49
C VAL A 203 -1.36 0.45 -9.84
N LEU A 204 -0.37 0.24 -8.97
CA LEU A 204 0.41 1.32 -8.37
C LEU A 204 1.48 1.80 -9.33
N VAL A 205 1.56 3.10 -9.49
CA VAL A 205 2.51 3.73 -10.40
C VAL A 205 3.29 4.81 -9.65
N ALA A 206 4.61 4.80 -9.82
CA ALA A 206 5.47 5.88 -9.32
C ALA A 206 6.54 6.24 -10.34
N HIS A 207 7.16 7.42 -10.13
CA HIS A 207 8.31 7.82 -10.92
C HIS A 207 9.58 7.37 -10.20
N ASN A 208 10.14 6.23 -10.59
CA ASN A 208 11.14 5.44 -9.88
C ASN A 208 10.52 4.62 -8.72
N SER A 209 9.60 3.71 -9.08
CA SER A 209 8.79 2.91 -8.13
C SER A 209 9.62 2.10 -7.12
N ASP A 210 10.88 1.78 -7.43
CA ASP A 210 11.80 1.08 -6.52
C ASP A 210 12.11 1.90 -5.25
N PHE A 211 11.76 3.19 -5.22
CA PHE A 211 11.92 4.06 -4.06
C PHE A 211 10.63 4.14 -3.23
N ASP A 212 9.52 4.53 -3.82
CA ASP A 212 8.26 4.84 -3.13
C ASP A 212 7.56 3.61 -2.58
N LEU A 213 7.45 2.56 -3.41
CA LEU A 213 6.66 1.37 -3.06
C LEU A 213 7.27 0.56 -1.91
N PRO A 214 8.60 0.36 -1.82
CA PRO A 214 9.21 -0.24 -0.64
C PRO A 214 9.01 0.57 0.65
N LEU A 215 9.04 1.91 0.57
CA LEU A 215 8.77 2.77 1.72
C LEU A 215 7.33 2.62 2.20
N LEU A 216 6.39 2.65 1.27
CA LEU A 216 4.97 2.45 1.55
C LEU A 216 4.70 1.08 2.16
N ASN A 217 5.27 0.01 1.59
CA ASN A 217 5.12 -1.34 2.13
C ASN A 217 5.73 -1.50 3.54
N ARG A 218 6.80 -0.78 3.86
CA ARG A 218 7.34 -0.75 5.23
C ARG A 218 6.40 -0.08 6.23
N GLU A 219 5.70 0.98 5.83
CA GLU A 219 4.67 1.57 6.69
C GLU A 219 3.46 0.64 6.84
N ILE A 220 3.05 -0.04 5.77
CA ILE A 220 1.99 -1.07 5.81
C ILE A 220 2.38 -2.20 6.77
N GLU A 221 3.60 -2.73 6.68
CA GLU A 221 4.08 -3.80 7.55
C GLU A 221 4.10 -3.40 9.03
N ARG A 222 4.36 -2.12 9.35
CA ARG A 222 4.27 -1.62 10.73
C ARG A 222 2.86 -1.66 11.29
N VAL A 223 1.85 -1.45 10.44
CA VAL A 223 0.43 -1.47 10.83
C VAL A 223 -0.14 -2.87 10.77
N PHE A 224 0.25 -3.65 9.76
CA PHE A 224 -0.20 -5.01 9.48
C PHE A 224 1.01 -5.95 9.41
N PRO A 225 1.55 -6.38 10.57
CA PRO A 225 2.78 -7.19 10.59
C PRO A 225 2.68 -8.45 9.71
N GLY A 226 3.72 -8.69 8.93
CA GLY A 226 3.79 -9.82 7.99
C GLY A 226 2.91 -9.67 6.75
N HIS A 227 2.45 -8.46 6.43
CA HIS A 227 1.64 -8.19 5.24
C HIS A 227 2.24 -7.04 4.41
N ARG A 228 1.99 -7.11 3.10
CA ARG A 228 2.33 -6.07 2.13
C ARG A 228 1.21 -5.87 1.11
N MET A 229 1.21 -4.77 0.41
CA MET A 229 0.28 -4.53 -0.69
C MET A 229 0.52 -5.54 -1.82
N ARG A 230 -0.56 -6.06 -2.39
CA ARG A 230 -0.52 -7.02 -3.52
C ARG A 230 -0.60 -6.35 -4.89
N ASN A 231 -0.87 -5.05 -4.90
CA ASN A 231 -1.10 -4.28 -6.11
C ASN A 231 0.03 -4.48 -7.12
N PRO A 232 -0.27 -4.73 -8.40
CA PRO A 232 0.74 -4.71 -9.44
C PRO A 232 1.40 -3.34 -9.53
N GLU A 233 2.65 -3.32 -9.98
CA GLU A 233 3.47 -2.11 -10.04
C GLU A 233 3.85 -1.77 -11.47
N LEU A 234 3.95 -0.47 -11.76
CA LEU A 234 4.46 0.05 -13.02
C LEU A 234 5.34 1.29 -12.75
N CYS A 235 6.51 1.35 -13.37
CA CYS A 235 7.47 2.44 -13.20
C CYS A 235 7.50 3.33 -14.44
N THR A 236 7.18 4.62 -14.28
CA THR A 236 7.20 5.56 -15.41
C THR A 236 8.60 5.82 -15.94
N VAL A 237 9.65 5.76 -15.10
CA VAL A 237 11.06 5.86 -15.55
C VAL A 237 11.41 4.72 -16.49
N ASN A 238 11.04 3.48 -16.13
CA ASN A 238 11.34 2.31 -16.95
C ASN A 238 10.59 2.34 -18.28
N LEU A 239 9.33 2.77 -18.29
CA LEU A 239 8.57 2.97 -19.51
C LEU A 239 9.19 4.07 -20.39
N ALA A 240 9.52 5.23 -19.80
CA ALA A 240 10.12 6.35 -20.51
C ALA A 240 11.46 5.98 -21.14
N ARG A 241 12.33 5.27 -20.44
CA ARG A 241 13.61 4.79 -20.97
C ARG A 241 13.45 3.91 -22.23
N ARG A 242 12.33 3.20 -22.35
CA ARG A 242 12.04 2.37 -23.54
C ARG A 242 11.43 3.15 -24.68
N LEU A 243 10.48 4.01 -24.36
CA LEU A 243 9.71 4.77 -25.35
C LEU A 243 10.49 6.00 -25.85
N LEU A 244 11.22 6.69 -24.98
CA LEU A 244 11.81 8.00 -25.22
C LEU A 244 13.33 7.95 -25.18
N ARG A 245 13.94 7.17 -26.07
CA ARG A 245 15.42 6.98 -26.09
C ARG A 245 16.23 8.25 -26.27
N ASN A 246 15.65 9.31 -26.82
CA ASN A 246 16.32 10.57 -27.19
C ASN A 246 15.73 11.78 -26.44
N SER A 247 15.11 11.62 -25.28
CA SER A 247 14.40 12.69 -24.55
C SER A 247 15.30 13.62 -23.71
N GLY A 248 16.63 13.50 -23.79
CA GLY A 248 17.53 14.35 -22.99
C GLY A 248 17.63 13.97 -21.50
N GLY A 249 16.75 13.07 -21.00
CA GLY A 249 16.70 12.58 -19.62
C GLY A 249 15.38 11.88 -19.32
N HIS A 250 15.32 11.18 -18.17
CA HIS A 250 14.13 10.44 -17.75
C HIS A 250 13.70 10.79 -16.31
N ASN A 251 14.29 11.84 -15.72
CA ASN A 251 13.77 12.40 -14.48
C ASN A 251 12.46 13.15 -14.76
N LEU A 252 11.70 13.45 -13.73
CA LEU A 252 10.33 13.99 -13.86
C LEU A 252 10.33 15.35 -14.58
N ASP A 253 11.32 16.22 -14.31
CA ASP A 253 11.44 17.52 -14.95
C ASP A 253 11.71 17.40 -16.46
N ALA A 254 12.65 16.51 -16.86
CA ALA A 254 12.95 16.27 -18.26
C ALA A 254 11.74 15.70 -19.04
N LEU A 255 10.95 14.83 -18.39
CA LEU A 255 9.74 14.28 -19.01
C LEU A 255 8.62 15.33 -19.09
N ALA A 256 8.48 16.18 -18.09
CA ALA A 256 7.54 17.31 -18.13
C ALA A 256 7.88 18.28 -19.26
N GLU A 257 9.14 18.63 -19.42
CA GLU A 257 9.64 19.44 -20.53
C GLU A 257 9.37 18.76 -21.87
N HIS A 258 9.72 17.46 -21.99
CA HIS A 258 9.51 16.68 -23.22
C HIS A 258 8.02 16.65 -23.66
N PHE A 259 7.10 16.53 -22.70
CA PHE A 259 5.65 16.52 -22.94
C PHE A 259 5.01 17.91 -22.93
N GLY A 260 5.79 18.98 -22.74
CA GLY A 260 5.35 20.37 -22.85
C GLY A 260 4.46 20.83 -21.70
N PHE A 261 4.75 20.45 -20.45
CA PHE A 261 4.03 20.96 -19.30
C PHE A 261 4.97 21.31 -18.12
N GLU A 262 4.52 22.23 -17.28
CA GLU A 262 5.19 22.63 -16.06
C GLU A 262 4.73 21.79 -14.86
N ILE A 263 5.64 21.49 -13.93
CA ILE A 263 5.35 20.85 -12.65
C ILE A 263 5.03 21.96 -11.64
N THR A 264 3.85 21.90 -11.06
CA THR A 264 3.49 22.76 -9.94
C THR A 264 3.78 22.05 -8.62
N ASP A 265 4.21 22.79 -7.60
CA ASP A 265 4.50 22.25 -6.28
C ASP A 265 5.57 21.12 -6.30
N ARG A 266 6.69 21.38 -6.99
CA ARG A 266 7.81 20.45 -7.08
C ARG A 266 8.38 20.14 -5.68
N HIS A 267 8.77 18.88 -5.44
CA HIS A 267 9.19 18.36 -4.12
C HIS A 267 8.08 18.43 -3.07
N ARG A 268 6.84 18.31 -3.52
CA ARG A 268 5.66 18.02 -2.71
C ARG A 268 4.99 16.78 -3.31
N ALA A 269 4.71 15.80 -2.48
CA ALA A 269 4.22 14.50 -2.96
C ALA A 269 2.99 14.63 -3.88
N ALA A 270 2.05 15.52 -3.59
CA ALA A 270 0.89 15.74 -4.47
C ALA A 270 1.27 16.38 -5.82
N GLY A 271 2.20 17.35 -5.82
CA GLY A 271 2.70 17.99 -7.06
C GLY A 271 3.40 16.99 -7.96
N ASP A 272 4.32 16.21 -7.40
CA ASP A 272 5.10 15.23 -8.13
C ASP A 272 4.26 14.03 -8.59
N ALA A 273 3.33 13.53 -7.75
CA ALA A 273 2.35 12.52 -8.16
C ALA A 273 1.44 13.01 -9.31
N ARG A 274 1.01 14.28 -9.29
CA ARG A 274 0.22 14.87 -10.36
C ARG A 274 1.00 14.96 -11.68
N ALA A 275 2.26 15.39 -11.61
CA ALA A 275 3.15 15.41 -12.76
C ALA A 275 3.37 14.00 -13.31
N THR A 276 3.65 13.03 -12.43
CA THR A 276 3.80 11.61 -12.78
C THR A 276 2.53 11.04 -13.42
N ALA A 277 1.34 11.44 -12.95
CA ALA A 277 0.07 11.06 -13.55
C ALA A 277 -0.06 11.57 -15.01
N ARG A 278 0.34 12.81 -15.26
CA ARG A 278 0.36 13.37 -16.63
C ARG A 278 1.37 12.64 -17.51
N VAL A 279 2.57 12.37 -16.99
CA VAL A 279 3.58 11.56 -17.70
C VAL A 279 3.02 10.17 -18.03
N LEU A 280 2.38 9.49 -17.08
CA LEU A 280 1.79 8.17 -17.31
C LEU A 280 0.78 8.21 -18.45
N LEU A 281 -0.12 9.18 -18.47
CA LEU A 281 -1.13 9.32 -19.55
C LEU A 281 -0.49 9.46 -20.93
N CYS A 282 0.58 10.26 -21.05
CA CYS A 282 1.34 10.38 -22.29
C CYS A 282 2.04 9.06 -22.67
N LEU A 283 2.63 8.36 -21.70
CA LEU A 283 3.31 7.08 -21.95
C LEU A 283 2.31 5.96 -22.32
N LEU A 284 1.11 5.93 -21.73
CA LEU A 284 0.05 4.98 -22.09
C LEU A 284 -0.40 5.17 -23.54
N ALA A 285 -0.54 6.41 -24.00
CA ALA A 285 -0.84 6.69 -25.41
C ALA A 285 0.25 6.16 -26.35
N GLN A 286 1.52 6.37 -26.02
CA GLN A 286 2.64 5.85 -26.80
C GLN A 286 2.73 4.32 -26.76
N LEU A 287 2.43 3.68 -25.62
CA LEU A 287 2.37 2.20 -25.54
C LEU A 287 1.34 1.63 -26.53
N GLN A 288 0.17 2.27 -26.66
CA GLN A 288 -0.84 1.85 -27.62
C GLN A 288 -0.35 1.94 -29.07
N GLU A 289 0.41 2.99 -29.43
CA GLU A 289 1.05 3.15 -30.74
C GLU A 289 2.06 2.03 -31.02
N HIS A 290 2.74 1.53 -29.99
CA HIS A 290 3.67 0.39 -30.06
C HIS A 290 2.97 -0.97 -29.99
N GLY A 291 1.63 -1.03 -29.99
CA GLY A 291 0.85 -2.27 -29.93
C GLY A 291 0.78 -2.93 -28.56
N VAL A 292 1.26 -2.27 -27.52
CA VAL A 292 1.17 -2.72 -26.12
C VAL A 292 -0.22 -2.38 -25.58
N ARG A 293 -1.00 -3.38 -25.22
CA ARG A 293 -2.43 -3.21 -24.88
C ARG A 293 -2.80 -3.67 -23.50
N THR A 294 -2.04 -4.59 -22.89
CA THR A 294 -2.34 -5.19 -21.60
C THR A 294 -1.27 -4.83 -20.56
N LEU A 295 -1.60 -5.01 -19.27
CA LEU A 295 -0.65 -4.76 -18.18
C LEU A 295 0.57 -5.67 -18.28
N ALA A 296 0.39 -6.97 -18.57
CA ALA A 296 1.50 -7.92 -18.73
C ALA A 296 2.46 -7.48 -19.85
N GLU A 297 1.91 -7.02 -20.99
CA GLU A 297 2.72 -6.49 -22.08
C GLU A 297 3.47 -5.23 -21.67
N ALA A 298 2.83 -4.28 -20.97
CA ALA A 298 3.46 -3.05 -20.48
C ALA A 298 4.58 -3.33 -19.48
N ARG A 299 4.37 -4.26 -18.55
CA ARG A 299 5.39 -4.70 -17.59
C ARG A 299 6.55 -5.41 -18.28
N THR A 300 6.29 -6.31 -19.21
CA THR A 300 7.32 -6.96 -20.02
C THR A 300 8.10 -5.95 -20.85
N PHE A 301 7.40 -4.99 -21.45
CA PHE A 301 8.00 -3.91 -22.23
C PHE A 301 8.93 -3.07 -21.35
N SER A 302 8.55 -2.74 -20.12
CA SER A 302 9.35 -1.95 -19.17
C SER A 302 10.50 -2.75 -18.53
N ALA A 303 10.34 -4.04 -18.29
CA ALA A 303 11.30 -4.89 -17.56
C ALA A 303 12.63 -5.15 -18.32
N ALA A 304 12.67 -4.93 -19.63
CA ALA A 304 13.82 -5.27 -20.46
C ALA A 304 15.05 -4.33 -20.30
N ILE A 305 15.01 -3.37 -19.38
CA ILE A 305 16.16 -2.52 -19.02
C ILE A 305 16.22 -2.43 -17.49
N ARG A 306 16.84 -3.40 -16.84
CA ARG A 306 17.45 -3.15 -15.52
C ARG A 306 18.90 -2.77 -15.76
N PRO A 307 19.33 -1.52 -15.53
CA PRO A 307 20.74 -1.24 -15.30
C PRO A 307 21.14 -1.98 -14.03
N SER A 308 22.35 -2.54 -14.00
CA SER A 308 22.94 -3.15 -12.80
C SER A 308 22.71 -2.25 -11.58
N GLN A 309 22.18 -2.80 -10.50
CA GLN A 309 21.74 -2.14 -9.26
C GLN A 309 22.80 -1.28 -8.53
N GLU A 310 24.00 -1.12 -9.06
CA GLU A 310 25.11 -0.42 -8.40
C GLU A 310 25.19 1.09 -8.69
N LEU A 311 24.55 1.60 -9.74
CA LEU A 311 24.73 3.02 -10.14
C LEU A 311 23.66 3.96 -9.58
N ASP A 312 22.44 3.48 -9.29
CA ASP A 312 21.32 4.34 -8.87
C ASP A 312 21.30 4.63 -7.36
N LEU A 313 21.97 3.80 -6.55
CA LEU A 313 22.18 4.12 -5.11
C LEU A 313 23.21 5.25 -4.89
N GLN A 314 24.11 5.45 -5.83
CA GLN A 314 25.13 6.51 -5.76
C GLN A 314 24.52 7.88 -6.03
N LEU A 315 23.57 8.00 -6.95
CA LEU A 315 22.89 9.26 -7.31
C LEU A 315 21.87 9.75 -6.27
N ALA A 316 21.31 8.84 -5.46
CA ALA A 316 20.43 9.21 -4.35
C ALA A 316 21.19 9.62 -3.08
N LEU A 317 22.52 9.48 -3.06
CA LEU A 317 23.38 9.80 -1.92
C LEU A 317 24.23 11.07 -2.13
N ASP A 318 24.25 11.61 -3.36
CA ASP A 318 25.02 12.81 -3.73
C ASP A 318 24.15 14.07 -3.88
N VAL A 319 22.90 14.04 -3.36
CA VAL A 319 22.02 15.22 -3.26
C VAL A 319 21.75 15.56 -1.80
#